data_4702bba04239754c31fbfb66cb73b9ff
#
_entry.id   4702bba04239754c31fbfb66cb73b9ff
#
_cell.length_a   1.000
_cell.length_b   1.000
_cell.length_c   1.000
_cell.angle_alpha   90.00
_cell.angle_beta   90.00
_cell.angle_gamma   90.00
#
_symmetry.space_group_name_H-M   'P 1'
#
loop_
_entity.id
_entity.type
_entity.pdbx_description
1 polymer ?
#
loop_
_entity_poly.entity_id
_entity_poly.type
_entity_poly.pdbx_seq_one_letter_code
_entity_poly.pdbx_strand_id
1 'polypeptide(L)'
;GVIRGERTDGAMLAHAVDASESSQPRQGVRGLVIATFAFVTVFAASAVPIPLYSEYKGAIGLTDADISATMLMYLFGVVLTLFLSGSLSDAAGRRPLAAASLLLAMLGCFLFLRAADPTIVLVARAVQGVSCGLAMSAVSALVVDSAVGRYEGFGLAVAGCGALLGVMAGSLAVGFLSLVTQQHALI
;
A
#
# COMPACT_ATOMS: atom_id res chain seq x y z
N GLY A 1 -22.40 56.96 -4.17
CA GLY A 1 -21.12 56.41 -3.65
C GLY A 1 -21.16 54.95 -3.26
N VAL A 2 -22.34 54.35 -3.09
CA VAL A 2 -22.49 52.99 -2.53
C VAL A 2 -22.43 51.89 -3.60
N ILE A 3 -22.77 52.17 -4.85
CA ILE A 3 -22.88 51.15 -5.93
C ILE A 3 -21.52 50.77 -6.54
N ARG A 4 -20.45 51.51 -6.23
CA ARG A 4 -19.12 51.23 -6.78
C ARG A 4 -18.28 50.25 -5.95
N GLY A 5 -18.62 50.08 -4.66
CA GLY A 5 -17.94 49.13 -3.75
C GLY A 5 -18.31 47.66 -3.97
N GLU A 6 -19.59 47.38 -4.23
CA GLU A 6 -20.09 46.03 -4.41
C GLU A 6 -19.57 45.32 -5.67
N ARG A 7 -19.25 46.10 -6.72
CA ARG A 7 -18.76 45.53 -7.99
C ARG A 7 -17.27 45.12 -7.92
N THR A 8 -16.50 45.77 -7.08
CA THR A 8 -15.07 45.44 -6.83
C THR A 8 -14.92 44.24 -5.93
N ASP A 9 -15.78 44.11 -4.92
CA ASP A 9 -15.78 42.95 -4.00
C ASP A 9 -16.21 41.65 -4.71
N GLY A 10 -17.22 41.74 -5.57
CA GLY A 10 -17.64 40.58 -6.39
C GLY A 10 -16.58 40.10 -7.38
N ALA A 11 -15.85 41.01 -8.02
CA ALA A 11 -14.74 40.68 -8.94
C ALA A 11 -13.54 40.11 -8.20
N MET A 12 -13.26 40.59 -6.99
CA MET A 12 -12.15 40.10 -6.17
C MET A 12 -12.44 38.70 -5.59
N LEU A 13 -13.68 38.43 -5.20
CA LEU A 13 -14.15 37.13 -4.78
C LEU A 13 -14.15 36.13 -5.94
N ALA A 14 -14.61 36.53 -7.13
CA ALA A 14 -14.55 35.69 -8.32
C ALA A 14 -13.12 35.32 -8.71
N HIS A 15 -12.17 36.27 -8.63
CA HIS A 15 -10.75 36.02 -8.90
C HIS A 15 -10.08 35.16 -7.84
N ALA A 16 -10.51 35.26 -6.58
CA ALA A 16 -10.03 34.41 -5.49
C ALA A 16 -10.55 32.96 -5.61
N VAL A 17 -11.79 32.81 -6.03
CA VAL A 17 -12.39 31.48 -6.33
C VAL A 17 -11.69 30.83 -7.52
N ASP A 18 -11.47 31.57 -8.61
CA ASP A 18 -10.79 31.07 -9.82
C ASP A 18 -9.31 30.72 -9.55
N ALA A 19 -8.63 31.49 -8.71
CA ALA A 19 -7.25 31.22 -8.27
C ALA A 19 -7.17 29.98 -7.34
N SER A 20 -8.19 29.72 -6.52
CA SER A 20 -8.26 28.53 -5.67
C SER A 20 -8.57 27.26 -6.47
N GLU A 21 -9.40 27.35 -7.52
CA GLU A 21 -9.69 26.22 -8.41
C GLU A 21 -8.50 25.85 -9.32
N SER A 22 -7.68 26.83 -9.74
CA SER A 22 -6.56 26.57 -10.63
C SER A 22 -5.34 25.91 -9.95
N SER A 23 -5.24 25.98 -8.62
CA SER A 23 -4.12 25.39 -7.86
C SER A 23 -4.40 23.95 -7.35
N GLN A 24 -5.65 23.51 -7.30
CA GLN A 24 -6.01 22.19 -6.78
C GLN A 24 -5.72 20.98 -7.70
N PRO A 25 -5.85 21.03 -9.04
CA PRO A 25 -5.74 19.83 -9.87
C PRO A 25 -4.35 19.18 -9.87
N ARG A 26 -3.28 19.96 -9.74
CA ARG A 26 -1.91 19.43 -9.78
C ARG A 26 -1.51 18.70 -8.49
N GLN A 27 -2.01 19.14 -7.35
CA GLN A 27 -1.76 18.47 -6.07
C GLN A 27 -2.56 17.17 -5.96
N GLY A 28 -3.78 17.13 -6.47
CA GLY A 28 -4.62 15.94 -6.53
C GLY A 28 -3.98 14.81 -7.35
N VAL A 29 -3.54 15.07 -8.58
CA VAL A 29 -2.94 14.05 -9.45
C VAL A 29 -1.63 13.51 -8.90
N ARG A 30 -0.75 14.36 -8.35
CA ARG A 30 0.48 13.89 -7.71
C ARG A 30 0.19 13.03 -6.47
N GLY A 31 -0.74 13.44 -5.64
CA GLY A 31 -1.18 12.67 -4.48
C GLY A 31 -1.74 11.31 -4.88
N LEU A 32 -2.59 11.29 -5.92
CA LEU A 32 -3.17 10.07 -6.47
C LEU A 32 -2.09 9.10 -6.97
N VAL A 33 -1.13 9.57 -7.74
CA VAL A 33 -0.03 8.73 -8.26
C VAL A 33 0.82 8.16 -7.13
N ILE A 34 1.20 8.99 -6.15
CA ILE A 34 2.00 8.56 -5.00
C ILE A 34 1.24 7.53 -4.16
N ALA A 35 -0.03 7.79 -3.85
CA ALA A 35 -0.85 6.88 -3.06
C ALA A 35 -1.11 5.56 -3.80
N THR A 36 -1.39 5.59 -5.10
CA THR A 36 -1.55 4.40 -5.95
C THR A 36 -0.27 3.57 -5.96
N PHE A 37 0.88 4.21 -6.19
CA PHE A 37 2.16 3.53 -6.20
C PHE A 37 2.48 2.91 -4.84
N ALA A 38 2.26 3.64 -3.74
CA ALA A 38 2.44 3.13 -2.39
C ALA A 38 1.54 1.91 -2.13
N PHE A 39 0.26 1.98 -2.52
CA PHE A 39 -0.71 0.89 -2.35
C PHE A 39 -0.26 -0.38 -3.08
N VAL A 40 0.04 -0.27 -4.37
CA VAL A 40 0.50 -1.40 -5.19
C VAL A 40 1.82 -1.97 -4.65
N THR A 41 2.75 -1.11 -4.21
CA THR A 41 4.06 -1.54 -3.69
C THR A 41 3.94 -2.35 -2.41
N VAL A 42 3.07 -1.96 -1.47
CA VAL A 42 2.85 -2.73 -0.22
C VAL A 42 2.35 -4.14 -0.54
N PHE A 43 1.39 -4.28 -1.45
CA PHE A 43 0.86 -5.59 -1.83
C PHE A 43 1.84 -6.40 -2.68
N ALA A 44 2.62 -5.75 -3.54
CA ALA A 44 3.70 -6.42 -4.26
C ALA A 44 4.75 -6.97 -3.30
N ALA A 45 5.17 -6.19 -2.30
CA ALA A 45 6.11 -6.63 -1.27
C ALA A 45 5.56 -7.81 -0.45
N SER A 46 4.24 -7.84 -0.18
CA SER A 46 3.63 -8.94 0.56
C SER A 46 3.57 -10.26 -0.23
N ALA A 47 3.65 -10.19 -1.55
CA ALA A 47 3.63 -11.35 -2.44
C ALA A 47 5.02 -11.99 -2.65
N VAL A 48 6.10 -11.25 -2.39
CA VAL A 48 7.50 -11.71 -2.59
C VAL A 48 7.80 -13.07 -1.97
N PRO A 49 7.38 -13.42 -0.75
CA PRO A 49 7.72 -14.69 -0.14
C PRO A 49 6.97 -15.90 -0.73
N ILE A 50 5.89 -15.69 -1.49
CA ILE A 50 5.05 -16.80 -1.99
C ILE A 50 5.86 -17.77 -2.87
N PRO A 51 6.60 -17.33 -3.91
CA PRO A 51 7.41 -18.26 -4.69
C PRO A 51 8.65 -18.79 -3.95
N LEU A 52 9.10 -18.12 -2.88
CA LEU A 52 10.28 -18.50 -2.12
C LEU A 52 10.02 -19.60 -1.08
N TYR A 53 8.78 -19.96 -0.80
CA TYR A 53 8.47 -21.01 0.18
C TYR A 53 9.06 -22.36 -0.19
N SER A 54 9.17 -22.68 -1.47
CA SER A 54 9.82 -23.91 -1.93
C SER A 54 11.31 -23.96 -1.57
N GLU A 55 11.99 -22.83 -1.63
CA GLU A 55 13.39 -22.69 -1.24
C GLU A 55 13.57 -22.76 0.27
N TYR A 56 12.68 -22.11 1.04
CA TYR A 56 12.68 -22.16 2.51
C TYR A 56 12.43 -23.60 3.04
N LYS A 57 11.62 -24.41 2.37
CA LYS A 57 11.47 -25.82 2.73
C LYS A 57 12.79 -26.56 2.75
N GLY A 58 13.63 -26.35 1.73
CA GLY A 58 14.94 -26.98 1.62
C GLY A 58 16.00 -26.36 2.54
N ALA A 59 16.01 -25.04 2.70
CA ALA A 59 17.05 -24.31 3.39
C ALA A 59 16.92 -24.32 4.92
N ILE A 60 15.69 -24.16 5.44
CA ILE A 60 15.44 -24.00 6.89
C ILE A 60 14.44 -25.01 7.45
N GLY A 61 14.09 -26.03 6.64
CA GLY A 61 13.20 -27.12 7.07
C GLY A 61 11.77 -26.70 7.29
N LEU A 62 11.25 -25.71 6.53
CA LEU A 62 9.86 -25.24 6.64
C LEU A 62 8.89 -26.37 6.29
N THR A 63 7.99 -26.70 7.21
CA THR A 63 6.96 -27.70 6.99
C THR A 63 5.69 -27.12 6.34
N ASP A 64 4.82 -27.98 5.82
CA ASP A 64 3.52 -27.53 5.29
C ASP A 64 2.62 -26.92 6.39
N ALA A 65 2.77 -27.39 7.63
CA ALA A 65 2.10 -26.83 8.79
C ALA A 65 2.61 -25.39 9.08
N ASP A 66 3.92 -25.16 8.98
CA ASP A 66 4.50 -23.82 9.17
C ASP A 66 4.01 -22.85 8.08
N ILE A 67 3.93 -23.30 6.82
CA ILE A 67 3.39 -22.47 5.73
C ILE A 67 1.93 -22.10 6.01
N SER A 68 1.12 -23.08 6.45
CA SER A 68 -0.26 -22.80 6.83
C SER A 68 -0.36 -21.81 7.99
N ALA A 69 0.49 -21.97 9.00
CA ALA A 69 0.57 -21.04 10.14
C ALA A 69 0.99 -19.61 9.72
N THR A 70 1.93 -19.48 8.76
CA THR A 70 2.33 -18.17 8.24
C THR A 70 1.19 -17.47 7.51
N MET A 71 0.36 -18.20 6.76
CA MET A 71 -0.82 -17.64 6.10
C MET A 71 -1.88 -17.18 7.11
N LEU A 72 -2.10 -17.98 8.16
CA LEU A 72 -3.01 -17.60 9.25
C LEU A 72 -2.51 -16.36 10.00
N MET A 73 -1.21 -16.25 10.28
CA MET A 73 -0.62 -15.07 10.92
C MET A 73 -0.74 -13.82 10.07
N TYR A 74 -0.52 -13.94 8.76
CA TYR A 74 -0.74 -12.85 7.83
C TYR A 74 -2.20 -12.39 7.86
N LEU A 75 -3.15 -13.32 7.73
CA LEU A 75 -4.58 -13.01 7.73
C LEU A 75 -5.02 -12.39 9.07
N PHE A 76 -4.55 -12.95 10.18
CA PHE A 76 -4.81 -12.41 11.51
C PHE A 76 -4.30 -10.96 11.64
N GLY A 77 -3.08 -10.68 11.17
CA GLY A 77 -2.52 -9.33 11.15
C GLY A 77 -3.37 -8.35 10.33
N VAL A 78 -3.82 -8.77 9.14
CA VAL A 78 -4.71 -7.94 8.29
C VAL A 78 -6.03 -7.65 9.01
N VAL A 79 -6.72 -8.68 9.48
CA VAL A 79 -8.04 -8.55 10.12
C VAL A 79 -7.96 -7.71 11.38
N LEU A 80 -7.01 -8.01 12.26
CA LEU A 80 -6.80 -7.25 13.50
C LEU A 80 -6.58 -5.76 13.20
N THR A 81 -5.73 -5.47 12.21
CA THR A 81 -5.43 -4.09 11.83
C THR A 81 -6.65 -3.38 11.25
N LEU A 82 -7.46 -4.06 10.43
CA LEU A 82 -8.70 -3.48 9.89
C LEU A 82 -9.69 -3.13 10.99
N PHE A 83 -9.82 -3.97 12.02
CA PHE A 83 -10.67 -3.66 13.18
C PHE A 83 -10.17 -2.44 13.97
N LEU A 84 -8.84 -2.32 14.13
CA LEU A 84 -8.23 -1.22 14.88
C LEU A 84 -8.11 0.06 14.06
N SER A 85 -8.13 -0.03 12.73
CA SER A 85 -7.83 1.10 11.83
C SER A 85 -8.87 2.22 11.90
N GLY A 86 -10.12 1.93 12.26
CA GLY A 86 -11.15 2.95 12.49
C GLY A 86 -10.71 3.95 13.57
N SER A 87 -10.39 3.46 14.76
CA SER A 87 -9.96 4.29 15.88
C SER A 87 -8.57 4.90 15.67
N LEU A 88 -7.65 4.19 15.03
CA LEU A 88 -6.32 4.72 14.72
C LEU A 88 -6.35 5.85 13.68
N SER A 89 -7.21 5.74 12.67
CA SER A 89 -7.35 6.76 11.63
C SER A 89 -7.88 8.08 12.20
N ASP A 90 -8.80 7.99 13.15
CA ASP A 90 -9.36 9.17 13.83
C ASP A 90 -8.33 9.85 14.75
N ALA A 91 -7.46 9.07 15.39
CA ALA A 91 -6.47 9.58 16.33
C ALA A 91 -5.18 10.08 15.66
N ALA A 92 -4.64 9.34 14.71
CA ALA A 92 -3.33 9.61 14.11
C ALA A 92 -3.41 10.29 12.73
N GLY A 93 -4.55 10.15 12.02
CA GLY A 93 -4.72 10.62 10.65
C GLY A 93 -4.20 9.63 9.60
N ARG A 94 -4.64 9.81 8.36
CA ARG A 94 -4.39 8.85 7.25
C ARG A 94 -2.94 8.85 6.76
N ARG A 95 -2.27 10.01 6.72
CA ARG A 95 -0.89 10.14 6.19
C ARG A 95 0.16 9.39 7.03
N PRO A 96 0.22 9.55 8.37
CA PRO A 96 1.17 8.80 9.18
C PRO A 96 0.89 7.30 9.17
N LEU A 97 -0.38 6.86 9.10
CA LEU A 97 -0.72 5.45 8.96
C LEU A 97 -0.26 4.86 7.62
N ALA A 98 -0.37 5.63 6.52
CA ALA A 98 0.16 5.24 5.23
C ALA A 98 1.69 5.11 5.26
N ALA A 99 2.39 6.03 5.92
CA ALA A 99 3.84 5.93 6.11
C ALA A 99 4.21 4.70 6.97
N ALA A 100 3.46 4.44 8.03
CA ALA A 100 3.64 3.26 8.88
C ALA A 100 3.45 1.96 8.09
N SER A 101 2.47 1.89 7.19
CA SER A 101 2.27 0.70 6.33
C SER A 101 3.50 0.42 5.46
N LEU A 102 4.09 1.44 4.84
CA LEU A 102 5.30 1.29 4.02
C LEU A 102 6.52 0.86 4.85
N LEU A 103 6.70 1.46 6.03
CA LEU A 103 7.79 1.07 6.94
C LEU A 103 7.65 -0.37 7.41
N LEU A 104 6.44 -0.81 7.75
CA LEU A 104 6.17 -2.20 8.12
C LEU A 104 6.35 -3.16 6.93
N ALA A 105 6.00 -2.76 5.70
CA ALA A 105 6.29 -3.55 4.52
C ALA A 105 7.80 -3.75 4.33
N MET A 106 8.59 -2.68 4.47
CA MET A 106 10.05 -2.75 4.43
C MET A 106 10.61 -3.65 5.54
N LEU A 107 10.12 -3.51 6.76
CA LEU A 107 10.52 -4.35 7.89
C LEU A 107 10.18 -5.83 7.63
N GLY A 108 9.01 -6.13 7.12
CA GLY A 108 8.61 -7.48 6.72
C GLY A 108 9.57 -8.08 5.68
N CYS A 109 9.89 -7.33 4.63
CA CYS A 109 10.88 -7.77 3.63
C CYS A 109 12.26 -8.00 4.24
N PHE A 110 12.71 -7.11 5.14
CA PHE A 110 13.98 -7.27 5.82
C PHE A 110 14.03 -8.52 6.69
N LEU A 111 12.96 -8.83 7.41
CA LEU A 111 12.84 -10.06 8.20
C LEU A 111 12.92 -11.32 7.33
N PHE A 112 12.31 -11.32 6.14
CA PHE A 112 12.46 -12.43 5.19
C PHE A 112 13.90 -12.62 4.71
N LEU A 113 14.63 -11.54 4.45
CA LEU A 113 16.04 -11.62 4.10
C LEU A 113 16.92 -12.20 5.22
N ARG A 114 16.47 -12.11 6.46
CA ARG A 114 17.15 -12.62 7.66
C ARG A 114 16.52 -13.92 8.18
N ALA A 115 15.63 -14.54 7.42
CA ALA A 115 14.93 -15.76 7.84
C ALA A 115 15.93 -16.93 7.95
N ALA A 116 16.32 -17.24 9.19
CA ALA A 116 17.19 -18.36 9.54
C ALA A 116 16.41 -19.55 10.11
N ASP A 117 15.17 -19.35 10.53
CA ASP A 117 14.30 -20.35 11.10
C ASP A 117 12.81 -20.05 10.79
N PRO A 118 11.90 -21.04 10.93
CA PRO A 118 10.47 -20.87 10.68
C PRO A 118 9.79 -19.77 11.52
N THR A 119 10.30 -19.49 12.72
CA THR A 119 9.73 -18.48 13.61
C THR A 119 9.87 -17.07 13.03
N ILE A 120 11.04 -16.78 12.42
CA ILE A 120 11.28 -15.46 11.77
C ILE A 120 10.33 -15.29 10.59
N VAL A 121 10.08 -16.34 9.81
CA VAL A 121 9.12 -16.32 8.70
C VAL A 121 7.71 -16.03 9.20
N LEU A 122 7.31 -16.63 10.33
CA LEU A 122 6.01 -16.41 10.95
C LEU A 122 5.84 -14.94 11.40
N VAL A 123 6.85 -14.40 12.09
CA VAL A 123 6.87 -12.99 12.54
C VAL A 123 6.85 -12.04 11.33
N ALA A 124 7.64 -12.32 10.30
CA ALA A 124 7.65 -11.51 9.08
C ALA A 124 6.26 -11.46 8.42
N ARG A 125 5.53 -12.59 8.42
CA ARG A 125 4.15 -12.66 7.91
C ARG A 125 3.17 -11.87 8.75
N ALA A 126 3.27 -11.91 10.07
CA ALA A 126 2.45 -11.10 10.96
C ALA A 126 2.66 -9.59 10.68
N VAL A 127 3.92 -9.17 10.56
CA VAL A 127 4.29 -7.78 10.24
C VAL A 127 3.75 -7.34 8.87
N GLN A 128 3.87 -8.20 7.85
CA GLN A 128 3.30 -7.93 6.53
C GLN A 128 1.77 -7.85 6.57
N GLY A 129 1.11 -8.71 7.34
CA GLY A 129 -0.34 -8.65 7.53
C GLY A 129 -0.79 -7.30 8.11
N VAL A 130 -0.13 -6.83 9.16
CA VAL A 130 -0.38 -5.49 9.73
C VAL A 130 -0.15 -4.40 8.70
N SER A 131 0.95 -4.46 7.96
CA SER A 131 1.26 -3.52 6.88
C SER A 131 0.14 -3.45 5.83
N CYS A 132 -0.32 -4.61 5.33
CA CYS A 132 -1.39 -4.69 4.34
C CYS A 132 -2.74 -4.20 4.90
N GLY A 133 -3.06 -4.48 6.16
CA GLY A 133 -4.25 -3.97 6.81
C GLY A 133 -4.25 -2.44 6.91
N LEU A 134 -3.12 -1.83 7.29
CA LEU A 134 -2.97 -0.37 7.28
C LEU A 134 -3.06 0.21 5.85
N ALA A 135 -2.48 -0.47 4.86
CA ALA A 135 -2.58 -0.03 3.48
C ALA A 135 -4.03 -0.07 2.98
N MET A 136 -4.77 -1.14 3.26
CA MET A 136 -6.18 -1.25 2.89
C MET A 136 -7.06 -0.18 3.53
N SER A 137 -6.76 0.26 4.74
CA SER A 137 -7.53 1.31 5.41
C SER A 137 -7.06 2.71 5.05
N ALA A 138 -5.79 3.03 5.31
CA ALA A 138 -5.28 4.40 5.21
C ALA A 138 -4.83 4.77 3.79
N VAL A 139 -4.12 3.87 3.08
CA VAL A 139 -3.59 4.20 1.74
C VAL A 139 -4.71 4.18 0.71
N SER A 140 -5.65 3.20 0.78
CA SER A 140 -6.81 3.19 -0.12
C SER A 140 -7.68 4.44 0.05
N ALA A 141 -7.88 4.90 1.29
CA ALA A 141 -8.59 6.14 1.56
C ALA A 141 -7.86 7.37 0.97
N LEU A 142 -6.53 7.43 1.07
CA LEU A 142 -5.74 8.49 0.42
C LEU A 142 -5.83 8.45 -1.10
N VAL A 143 -5.91 7.26 -1.70
CA VAL A 143 -6.13 7.10 -3.15
C VAL A 143 -7.46 7.72 -3.54
N VAL A 144 -8.54 7.38 -2.84
CA VAL A 144 -9.89 7.90 -3.11
C VAL A 144 -9.95 9.41 -2.89
N ASP A 145 -9.41 9.91 -1.78
CA ASP A 145 -9.39 11.35 -1.46
C ASP A 145 -8.58 12.19 -2.47
N SER A 146 -7.56 11.57 -3.07
CA SER A 146 -6.71 12.24 -4.09
C SER A 146 -7.31 12.18 -5.49
N ALA A 147 -8.30 11.31 -5.71
CA ALA A 147 -8.97 11.11 -6.99
C ALA A 147 -10.13 12.09 -7.13
N VAL A 148 -9.89 13.25 -7.75
CA VAL A 148 -10.87 14.33 -7.91
C VAL A 148 -11.33 14.43 -9.38
N GLY A 149 -12.62 14.69 -9.58
CA GLY A 149 -13.24 14.93 -10.88
C GLY A 149 -13.12 13.71 -11.81
N ARG A 150 -12.51 13.85 -12.97
CA ARG A 150 -12.39 12.77 -13.97
C ARG A 150 -11.62 11.52 -13.48
N TYR A 151 -10.89 11.62 -12.38
CA TYR A 151 -10.10 10.52 -11.82
C TYR A 151 -10.81 9.73 -10.71
N GLU A 152 -12.04 10.09 -10.33
CA GLU A 152 -12.79 9.41 -9.26
C GLU A 152 -12.98 7.92 -9.56
N GLY A 153 -13.38 7.57 -10.79
CA GLY A 153 -13.53 6.17 -11.21
C GLY A 153 -12.22 5.40 -11.15
N PHE A 154 -11.09 6.03 -11.49
CA PHE A 154 -9.77 5.43 -11.39
C PHE A 154 -9.37 5.20 -9.92
N GLY A 155 -9.61 6.18 -9.04
CA GLY A 155 -9.33 6.03 -7.60
C GLY A 155 -10.11 4.88 -6.97
N LEU A 156 -11.39 4.75 -7.29
CA LEU A 156 -12.23 3.64 -6.84
C LEU A 156 -11.74 2.29 -7.39
N ALA A 157 -11.35 2.23 -8.67
CA ALA A 157 -10.81 1.02 -9.26
C ALA A 157 -9.48 0.60 -8.60
N VAL A 158 -8.60 1.55 -8.31
CA VAL A 158 -7.34 1.28 -7.58
C VAL A 158 -7.62 0.81 -6.15
N ALA A 159 -8.54 1.44 -5.44
CA ALA A 159 -8.91 1.03 -4.08
C ALA A 159 -9.50 -0.40 -4.06
N GLY A 160 -10.27 -0.77 -5.09
CA GLY A 160 -10.88 -2.10 -5.19
C GLY A 160 -9.94 -3.20 -5.72
N CYS A 161 -9.19 -2.91 -6.79
CA CYS A 161 -8.40 -3.92 -7.52
C CYS A 161 -6.89 -3.76 -7.35
N GLY A 162 -6.41 -2.65 -6.83
CA GLY A 162 -4.97 -2.35 -6.74
C GLY A 162 -4.19 -3.32 -5.88
N ALA A 163 -4.82 -3.89 -4.85
CA ALA A 163 -4.23 -4.94 -4.03
C ALA A 163 -3.92 -6.20 -4.87
N LEU A 164 -4.87 -6.64 -5.69
CA LEU A 164 -4.69 -7.79 -6.59
C LEU A 164 -3.58 -7.53 -7.61
N LEU A 165 -3.58 -6.34 -8.22
CA LEU A 165 -2.54 -5.94 -9.16
C LEU A 165 -1.16 -5.92 -8.50
N GLY A 166 -1.06 -5.44 -7.25
CA GLY A 166 0.16 -5.47 -6.47
C GLY A 166 0.66 -6.89 -6.23
N VAL A 167 -0.21 -7.79 -5.75
CA VAL A 167 0.14 -9.19 -5.51
C VAL A 167 0.59 -9.88 -6.80
N MET A 168 -0.13 -9.69 -7.91
CA MET A 168 0.25 -10.25 -9.22
C MET A 168 1.62 -9.73 -9.67
N ALA A 169 1.83 -8.41 -9.62
CA ALA A 169 3.10 -7.80 -10.03
C ALA A 169 4.28 -8.30 -9.18
N GLY A 170 4.11 -8.39 -7.86
CA GLY A 170 5.14 -8.90 -6.94
C GLY A 170 5.48 -10.37 -7.20
N SER A 171 4.47 -11.22 -7.34
CA SER A 171 4.67 -12.65 -7.62
C SER A 171 5.36 -12.89 -8.97
N LEU A 172 4.95 -12.15 -10.02
CA LEU A 172 5.57 -12.24 -11.35
C LEU A 172 7.02 -11.74 -11.33
N ALA A 173 7.30 -10.64 -10.64
CA ALA A 173 8.66 -10.09 -10.54
C ALA A 173 9.63 -11.09 -9.88
N VAL A 174 9.22 -11.71 -8.78
CA VAL A 174 10.07 -12.70 -8.08
C VAL A 174 10.14 -13.99 -8.86
N GLY A 175 9.04 -14.48 -9.44
CA GLY A 175 9.04 -15.67 -10.29
C GLY A 175 9.98 -15.51 -11.50
N PHE A 176 9.96 -14.36 -12.16
CA PHE A 176 10.87 -14.05 -13.25
C PHE A 176 12.34 -13.99 -12.78
N LEU A 177 12.60 -13.34 -11.65
CA LEU A 177 13.94 -13.23 -11.10
C LEU A 177 14.50 -14.60 -10.74
N SER A 178 13.72 -15.50 -10.14
CA SER A 178 14.14 -16.85 -9.79
C SER A 178 14.51 -17.67 -11.03
N LEU A 179 13.76 -17.55 -12.13
CA LEU A 179 14.07 -18.21 -13.40
C LEU A 179 15.41 -17.74 -13.98
N VAL A 180 15.67 -16.42 -13.97
CA VAL A 180 16.94 -15.86 -14.47
C VAL A 180 18.11 -16.32 -13.61
N THR A 181 17.95 -16.37 -12.29
CA THR A 181 19.02 -16.80 -11.37
C THR A 181 19.35 -18.28 -11.54
N GLN A 182 18.34 -19.14 -11.71
CA GLN A 182 18.55 -20.56 -11.96
C GLN A 182 19.28 -20.83 -13.28
N GLN A 183 19.00 -20.05 -14.34
CA GLN A 183 19.74 -20.20 -15.62
C GLN A 183 21.23 -19.84 -15.47
N HIS A 184 21.57 -18.85 -14.65
CA HIS A 184 22.97 -18.49 -14.38
C HIS A 184 23.71 -19.49 -13.50
N ALA A 185 23.01 -20.30 -12.71
CA ALA A 185 23.63 -21.34 -11.88
C ALA A 185 23.93 -22.65 -12.64
N LEU A 186 23.43 -22.78 -13.87
CA LEU A 186 23.62 -23.96 -14.74
C LEU A 186 24.71 -23.76 -15.82
N ILE A 187 25.34 -22.58 -15.88
CA ILE A 187 26.46 -22.23 -16.76
C ILE A 187 27.74 -22.12 -15.95
#